data_b57c62ef1f0ea2ac396e9560f168dd9d
#
_entry.id   b57c62ef1f0ea2ac396e9560f168dd9d
#
_cell.length_a   1.000
_cell.length_b   1.000
_cell.length_c   1.000
_cell.angle_alpha   90.00
_cell.angle_beta   90.00
_cell.angle_gamma   90.00
#
_symmetry.space_group_name_H-M   'P 1'
#
loop_
_entity.id
_entity.type
_entity.pdbx_description
1 polymer ?
#
loop_
_entity_poly.entity_id
_entity_poly.type
_entity_poly.pdbx_seq_one_letter_code
_entity_poly.pdbx_strand_id
1 'polypeptide(L)'
;VYSARFASLNASDKENNEKLISKLNELNVEKTAAFYTACIAIIYKDFTYTVHGFMHGMAINKELGTNGFGYDPLFIPNGFSKTLGELDFEVKQEFSHRNRALKLAKKVLEVIL
;
A
#
# COMPACT_ATOMS: atom_id res chain seq x y z
N VAL A 1 -9.30 -4.28 1.16
CA VAL A 1 -10.75 -4.25 1.00
C VAL A 1 -11.35 -3.17 1.89
N TYR A 2 -11.12 -3.24 3.18
CA TYR A 2 -11.66 -2.24 4.11
C TYR A 2 -10.93 -0.90 4.04
N SER A 3 -9.70 -0.87 3.55
CA SER A 3 -8.93 0.39 3.44
C SER A 3 -9.61 1.43 2.56
N ALA A 4 -10.27 1.00 1.48
CA ALA A 4 -11.01 1.91 0.60
C ALA A 4 -12.27 2.49 1.26
N ARG A 5 -12.76 1.86 2.32
CA ARG A 5 -14.00 2.23 3.03
C ARG A 5 -13.75 2.60 4.49
N PHE A 6 -12.54 3.03 4.80
CA PHE A 6 -12.14 3.30 6.19
C PHE A 6 -12.98 4.40 6.83
N ALA A 7 -13.22 5.50 6.14
CA ALA A 7 -14.04 6.59 6.67
C ALA A 7 -15.54 6.32 6.54
N SER A 8 -15.96 5.76 5.40
CA SER A 8 -17.36 5.43 5.11
C SER A 8 -17.43 4.49 3.91
N LEU A 9 -18.63 3.97 3.62
CA LEU A 9 -18.86 3.03 2.52
C LEU A 9 -18.40 3.57 1.14
N ASN A 10 -18.65 4.86 0.90
CA ASN A 10 -18.30 5.53 -0.35
C ASN A 10 -17.24 6.63 -0.13
N ALA A 11 -16.27 6.36 0.74
CA ALA A 11 -15.27 7.34 1.10
C ALA A 11 -14.32 7.65 -0.06
N SER A 12 -13.97 8.94 -0.20
CA SER A 12 -12.88 9.37 -1.06
C SER A 12 -11.53 9.11 -0.39
N ASP A 13 -10.44 9.18 -1.15
CA ASP A 13 -9.09 9.09 -0.61
C ASP A 13 -8.86 10.16 0.47
N LYS A 14 -9.32 11.38 0.20
CA LYS A 14 -9.21 12.49 1.15
C LYS A 14 -9.89 12.18 2.48
N GLU A 15 -11.12 11.65 2.44
CA GLU A 15 -11.86 11.29 3.64
C GLU A 15 -11.17 10.18 4.44
N ASN A 16 -10.64 9.17 3.76
CA ASN A 16 -9.90 8.10 4.39
C ASN A 16 -8.61 8.60 5.04
N ASN A 17 -7.89 9.49 4.35
CA ASN A 17 -6.67 10.10 4.87
C ASN A 17 -6.94 10.96 6.10
N GLU A 18 -8.00 11.76 6.06
CA GLU A 18 -8.42 12.58 7.21
C GLU A 18 -8.77 11.72 8.42
N LYS A 19 -9.46 10.59 8.20
CA LYS A 19 -9.79 9.68 9.29
C LYS A 19 -8.54 9.02 9.89
N LEU A 20 -7.58 8.63 9.06
CA LEU A 20 -6.33 8.05 9.55
C LEU A 20 -5.55 9.06 10.40
N ILE A 21 -5.43 10.29 9.92
CA ILE A 21 -4.79 11.39 10.66
C ILE A 21 -5.49 11.60 12.00
N SER A 22 -6.82 11.64 12.00
CA SER A 22 -7.62 11.81 13.21
C SER A 22 -7.36 10.69 14.22
N LYS A 23 -7.30 9.44 13.77
CA LYS A 23 -7.00 8.29 14.63
C LYS A 23 -5.61 8.36 15.24
N LEU A 24 -4.61 8.72 14.46
CA LEU A 24 -3.25 8.89 14.97
C LEU A 24 -3.19 10.00 16.03
N ASN A 25 -3.88 11.13 15.78
CA ASN A 25 -3.95 12.24 16.73
C ASN A 25 -4.68 11.87 18.02
N GLU A 26 -5.78 11.09 17.94
CA GLU A 26 -6.50 10.59 19.12
C GLU A 26 -5.59 9.74 20.02
N LEU A 27 -4.67 8.98 19.41
CA LEU A 27 -3.74 8.13 20.12
C LEU A 27 -2.45 8.85 20.54
N ASN A 28 -2.32 10.13 20.23
CA ASN A 28 -1.10 10.93 20.43
C ASN A 28 0.12 10.31 19.76
N VAL A 29 -0.06 9.79 18.56
CA VAL A 29 0.98 9.12 17.77
C VAL A 29 1.24 9.92 16.50
N GLU A 30 2.47 10.41 16.32
CA GLU A 30 2.87 11.13 15.10
C GLU A 30 3.13 10.18 13.94
N LYS A 31 3.65 8.99 14.24
CA LYS A 31 3.95 7.95 13.25
C LYS A 31 3.85 6.57 13.87
N THR A 32 3.51 5.60 13.05
CA THR A 32 3.42 4.20 13.48
C THR A 32 3.82 3.28 12.35
N ALA A 33 4.34 2.09 12.69
CA ALA A 33 4.66 1.07 11.71
C ALA A 33 3.40 0.66 10.94
N ALA A 34 3.54 0.50 9.65
CA ALA A 34 2.46 0.10 8.77
C ALA A 34 3.01 -0.64 7.56
N PHE A 35 2.13 -1.33 6.83
CA PHE A 35 2.53 -1.97 5.59
C PHE A 35 1.36 -2.07 4.62
N TYR A 36 1.69 -2.09 3.34
CA TYR A 36 0.76 -2.44 2.27
C TYR A 36 0.93 -3.90 1.91
N THR A 37 -0.17 -4.55 1.57
CA THR A 37 -0.19 -5.92 1.08
C THR A 37 -0.91 -5.99 -0.25
N ALA A 38 -0.35 -6.72 -1.20
CA ALA A 38 -1.01 -7.13 -2.43
C ALA A 38 -1.04 -8.64 -2.49
N CYS A 39 -2.17 -9.20 -2.90
CA CYS A 39 -2.32 -10.64 -3.11
C CYS A 39 -2.78 -10.87 -4.55
N ILE A 40 -2.13 -11.80 -5.24
CA ILE A 40 -2.53 -12.21 -6.58
C ILE A 40 -2.88 -13.69 -6.53
N ALA A 41 -4.07 -14.03 -7.01
CA ALA A 41 -4.51 -15.40 -7.16
C ALA A 41 -4.39 -15.80 -8.63
N ILE A 42 -3.81 -16.98 -8.89
CA ILE A 42 -3.68 -17.56 -10.21
C ILE A 42 -4.45 -18.87 -10.21
N ILE A 43 -5.43 -18.99 -11.10
CA ILE A 43 -6.20 -20.21 -11.27
C ILE A 43 -5.76 -20.86 -12.59
N TYR A 44 -5.25 -22.08 -12.48
CA TYR A 44 -4.81 -22.83 -13.65
C TYR A 44 -5.23 -24.28 -13.49
N LYS A 45 -6.04 -24.78 -14.44
CA LYS A 45 -6.70 -26.10 -14.34
C LYS A 45 -7.52 -26.14 -13.04
N ASP A 46 -7.32 -27.12 -12.18
CA ASP A 46 -8.06 -27.28 -10.93
C ASP A 46 -7.33 -26.75 -9.71
N PHE A 47 -6.24 -25.99 -9.92
CA PHE A 47 -5.40 -25.48 -8.84
C PHE A 47 -5.48 -23.97 -8.73
N THR A 48 -5.43 -23.49 -7.49
CA THR A 48 -5.33 -22.07 -7.17
C THR A 48 -4.00 -21.81 -6.48
N TYR A 49 -3.26 -20.83 -6.99
CA TYR A 49 -1.98 -20.39 -6.43
C TYR A 49 -2.15 -18.96 -5.97
N THR A 50 -1.66 -18.63 -4.78
CA THR A 50 -1.67 -17.27 -4.29
C THR A 50 -0.26 -16.79 -3.95
N VAL A 51 0.03 -15.54 -4.26
CA VAL A 51 1.29 -14.89 -3.90
C VAL A 51 1.00 -13.55 -3.26
N HIS A 52 1.88 -13.11 -2.36
CA HIS A 52 1.75 -11.86 -1.65
C HIS A 52 2.97 -10.98 -1.86
N GLY A 53 2.75 -9.69 -1.95
CA GLY A 53 3.80 -8.69 -1.92
C GLY A 53 3.53 -7.70 -0.80
N PHE A 54 4.60 -7.29 -0.10
CA PHE A 54 4.51 -6.38 1.04
C PHE A 54 5.40 -5.17 0.81
N MET A 55 4.95 -4.02 1.32
CA MET A 55 5.76 -2.83 1.38
C MET A 55 5.63 -2.26 2.79
N HIS A 56 6.69 -2.39 3.59
CA HIS A 56 6.72 -1.93 4.98
C HIS A 56 7.20 -0.48 5.07
N GLY A 57 6.77 0.21 6.09
CA GLY A 57 7.17 1.60 6.35
C GLY A 57 6.46 2.17 7.56
N MET A 58 6.24 3.48 7.52
CA MET A 58 5.61 4.24 8.60
C MET A 58 4.43 5.05 8.06
N ALA A 59 3.31 4.98 8.76
CA ALA A 59 2.19 5.90 8.56
C ALA A 59 2.40 7.14 9.43
N ILE A 60 2.15 8.31 8.88
CA ILE A 60 2.36 9.60 9.57
C ILE A 60 1.04 10.39 9.65
N ASN A 61 0.99 11.37 10.55
CA ASN A 61 -0.24 12.11 10.83
C ASN A 61 -0.41 13.43 10.06
N LYS A 62 0.30 13.58 8.95
CA LYS A 62 0.09 14.72 8.03
C LYS A 62 0.37 14.33 6.60
N GLU A 63 -0.37 14.90 5.67
CA GLU A 63 -0.20 14.63 4.24
C GLU A 63 1.01 15.37 3.70
N LEU A 64 1.90 14.64 3.01
CA LEU A 64 3.05 15.19 2.32
C LEU A 64 3.09 14.67 0.88
N GLY A 65 3.06 15.59 -0.08
CA GLY A 65 3.07 15.27 -1.51
C GLY A 65 1.69 15.02 -2.09
N THR A 66 1.63 14.94 -3.40
CA THR A 66 0.39 14.78 -4.17
C THR A 66 0.45 13.67 -5.20
N ASN A 67 1.58 12.97 -5.31
CA ASN A 67 1.75 11.86 -6.24
C ASN A 67 1.00 10.62 -5.75
N GLY A 68 0.69 9.73 -6.69
CA GLY A 68 0.06 8.47 -6.35
C GLY A 68 -1.43 8.61 -6.03
N PHE A 69 -1.91 7.73 -5.16
CA PHE A 69 -3.32 7.65 -4.78
C PHE A 69 -3.47 7.04 -3.39
N GLY A 70 -4.70 6.98 -2.87
CA GLY A 70 -4.99 6.37 -1.59
C GLY A 70 -4.23 7.04 -0.44
N TYR A 71 -3.56 6.25 0.37
CA TYR A 71 -2.83 6.70 1.54
C TYR A 71 -1.39 7.15 1.24
N ASP A 72 -1.00 7.22 -0.02
CA ASP A 72 0.38 7.55 -0.39
C ASP A 72 0.96 8.79 0.28
N PRO A 73 0.21 9.90 0.45
CA PRO A 73 0.74 11.08 1.16
C PRO A 73 1.04 10.87 2.64
N LEU A 74 0.57 9.77 3.23
CA LEU A 74 0.71 9.47 4.65
C LEU A 74 1.69 8.33 4.94
N PHE A 75 2.37 7.79 3.93
CA PHE A 75 3.19 6.61 4.10
C PHE A 75 4.63 6.84 3.64
N ILE A 76 5.58 6.60 4.56
CA ILE A 76 7.01 6.67 4.27
C ILE A 76 7.53 5.24 4.20
N PRO A 77 7.92 4.74 3.02
CA PRO A 77 8.44 3.38 2.91
C PRO A 77 9.80 3.23 3.57
N ASN A 78 10.11 2.04 4.07
CA ASN A 78 11.40 1.75 4.67
C ASN A 78 12.55 2.10 3.72
N GLY A 79 13.59 2.73 4.24
CA GLY A 79 14.73 3.17 3.46
C GLY A 79 14.59 4.54 2.83
N PHE A 80 13.45 5.19 3.00
CA PHE A 80 13.18 6.53 2.46
C PHE A 80 12.87 7.51 3.60
N SER A 81 13.07 8.79 3.33
CA SER A 81 12.68 9.89 4.22
C SER A 81 11.47 10.65 3.70
N LYS A 82 10.97 10.30 2.52
CA LYS A 82 9.83 10.93 1.86
C LYS A 82 8.66 9.97 1.78
N THR A 83 7.45 10.54 1.73
CA THR A 83 6.24 9.74 1.53
C THR A 83 6.10 9.28 0.09
N LEU A 84 5.25 8.29 -0.13
CA LEU A 84 4.88 7.87 -1.49
C LEU A 84 4.23 9.00 -2.29
N GLY A 85 3.60 9.96 -1.62
CA GLY A 85 3.05 11.15 -2.26
C GLY A 85 4.11 12.13 -2.74
N GLU A 86 5.34 12.02 -2.22
CA GLU A 86 6.47 12.85 -2.62
C GLU A 86 7.43 12.16 -3.60
N LEU A 87 7.38 10.83 -3.68
CA LEU A 87 8.25 10.04 -4.55
C LEU A 87 7.70 9.94 -5.95
N ASP A 88 8.60 9.86 -6.94
CA ASP A 88 8.23 9.64 -8.33
C ASP A 88 7.68 8.23 -8.54
N PHE A 89 6.79 8.09 -9.51
CA PHE A 89 6.15 6.82 -9.85
C PHE A 89 7.15 5.71 -10.14
N GLU A 90 8.21 6.02 -10.90
CA GLU A 90 9.23 5.04 -11.26
C GLU A 90 9.96 4.49 -10.04
N VAL A 91 10.23 5.35 -9.05
CA VAL A 91 10.89 4.95 -7.80
C VAL A 91 9.97 4.03 -7.01
N LYS A 92 8.71 4.43 -6.82
CA LYS A 92 7.70 3.64 -6.11
C LYS A 92 7.52 2.26 -6.74
N GLN A 93 7.50 2.19 -8.07
CA GLN A 93 7.24 0.97 -8.81
C GLN A 93 8.28 -0.13 -8.51
N GLU A 94 9.53 0.23 -8.26
CA GLU A 94 10.60 -0.73 -8.00
C GLU A 94 10.38 -1.57 -6.74
N PHE A 95 9.75 -0.99 -5.70
CA PHE A 95 9.62 -1.64 -4.40
C PHE A 95 8.17 -1.78 -3.91
N SER A 96 7.20 -1.40 -4.72
CA SER A 96 5.79 -1.45 -4.32
C SER A 96 5.33 -2.89 -4.02
N HIS A 97 4.35 -3.01 -3.15
CA HIS A 97 3.73 -4.28 -2.81
C HIS A 97 3.14 -4.99 -4.04
N ARG A 98 2.54 -4.23 -4.96
CA ARG A 98 1.99 -4.76 -6.21
C ARG A 98 3.07 -5.33 -7.12
N ASN A 99 4.16 -4.60 -7.28
CA ASN A 99 5.27 -5.07 -8.13
C ASN A 99 5.93 -6.32 -7.54
N ARG A 100 6.09 -6.37 -6.22
CA ARG A 100 6.61 -7.55 -5.54
C ARG A 100 5.72 -8.77 -5.73
N ALA A 101 4.40 -8.59 -5.61
CA ALA A 101 3.44 -9.65 -5.88
C ALA A 101 3.48 -10.11 -7.34
N LEU A 102 3.58 -9.16 -8.29
CA LEU A 102 3.66 -9.48 -9.72
C LEU A 102 4.92 -10.27 -10.06
N LYS A 103 6.06 -9.95 -9.47
CA LYS A 103 7.30 -10.71 -9.68
C LYS A 103 7.16 -12.14 -9.21
N LEU A 104 6.52 -12.38 -8.06
CA LEU A 104 6.25 -13.71 -7.56
C LEU A 104 5.25 -14.46 -8.45
N ALA A 105 4.20 -13.78 -8.89
CA ALA A 105 3.21 -14.36 -9.81
C ALA A 105 3.86 -14.81 -11.11
N LYS A 106 4.77 -14.01 -11.66
CA LYS A 106 5.53 -14.37 -12.85
C LYS A 106 6.32 -15.67 -12.66
N LYS A 107 6.97 -15.83 -11.51
CA LYS A 107 7.71 -17.07 -11.19
C LYS A 107 6.79 -18.28 -11.15
N VAL A 108 5.61 -18.13 -10.56
CA VAL A 108 4.60 -19.20 -10.51
C VAL A 108 4.18 -19.58 -11.93
N LEU A 109 3.87 -18.60 -12.78
CA LEU A 109 3.47 -18.84 -14.17
C LEU A 109 4.57 -19.55 -14.97
N GLU A 110 5.83 -19.20 -14.75
CA GLU A 110 6.97 -19.86 -15.41
C GLU A 110 7.08 -21.34 -15.03
N VAL A 111 6.67 -21.70 -13.81
CA VAL A 111 6.70 -23.11 -13.34
C VAL A 111 5.52 -23.91 -13.84
N ILE A 112 4.30 -23.36 -13.83
CA ILE A 112 3.07 -24.12 -14.14
C ILE A 112 2.71 -24.12 -15.61
N LEU A 113 3.23 -23.21 -16.39
CA LEU A 113 3.06 -23.18 -17.85
C LEU A 113 4.26 -23.83 -18.55
#